data_a85e42d07a7785f2ac99d0cbbddb68ae
#
_entry.id   a85e42d07a7785f2ac99d0cbbddb68ae
#
_cell.length_a   1.000
_cell.length_b   1.000
_cell.length_c   1.000
_cell.angle_alpha   90.00
_cell.angle_beta   90.00
_cell.angle_gamma   90.00
#
_symmetry.space_group_name_H-M   'P 1'
#
loop_
_entity.id
_entity.type
_entity.pdbx_description
1 polymer ?
#
loop_
_entity_poly.entity_id
_entity_poly.type
_entity_poly.pdbx_seq_one_letter_code
_entity_poly.pdbx_strand_id
1 'polypeptide(L)'
;MCPRSHDGRQTGPGVAHLHPVAMTDGAVSPDDVLAARKLLRDVISETPVLHSRVLSETIGGPVYLKCENLQRTGSFKVRGAFNRIARLSDTERARGVVAASAGNHAQGVAFAAGLLGCSATVIMPEGAPLPKVEATRGYGAQVVLTGSSVEDALAGALVYAERTGAVFIHPFDHPDIVAGQGTLGLEIIEQCPEVRTVIVPVGGGGLAAGVAVAIKDVAPSVSVVGVQAEAVAPYPASLAAGRPVPVRAEPTMADGIAVSRPGDIPFAIMAGLAERVVTVSEESLSRGLLLCLERAKQVVEPAGAAGVAALLEHPRAFTPPIVVVLSGGNIDPLLLSKLLRHGLGAAGRYLAFRCRLPDRPGSLAKLLGDLADLGANVLEVGHERLVPRLHVEEVEVVVVAETRGPAHCEEVLGALRAGGYSLAFS
;
A
#
# COMPACT_ATOMS: atom_id res chain seq x y z
N MET A 1 -9.40 -12.55 -55.69
CA MET A 1 -8.58 -13.11 -54.60
C MET A 1 -8.14 -11.95 -53.71
N CYS A 2 -8.77 -11.81 -52.60
CA CYS A 2 -8.48 -10.74 -51.64
C CYS A 2 -7.76 -11.39 -50.43
N PRO A 3 -6.65 -10.86 -49.91
CA PRO A 3 -5.98 -11.42 -48.72
C PRO A 3 -6.67 -10.96 -47.47
N ARG A 4 -6.85 -11.91 -46.55
CA ARG A 4 -7.42 -11.74 -45.20
C ARG A 4 -6.48 -10.93 -44.32
N SER A 5 -7.03 -9.87 -43.70
CA SER A 5 -6.39 -9.10 -42.64
C SER A 5 -6.23 -9.96 -41.36
N HIS A 6 -5.01 -10.12 -40.87
CA HIS A 6 -4.71 -10.65 -39.56
C HIS A 6 -4.99 -9.55 -38.50
N ASP A 7 -6.00 -9.80 -37.68
CA ASP A 7 -6.29 -9.03 -36.47
C ASP A 7 -5.31 -9.48 -35.36
N GLY A 8 -4.23 -8.74 -35.20
CA GLY A 8 -3.23 -8.96 -34.17
C GLY A 8 -3.64 -8.27 -32.88
N ARG A 9 -4.45 -8.94 -32.05
CA ARG A 9 -4.64 -8.51 -30.64
C ARG A 9 -3.36 -8.80 -29.87
N GLN A 10 -2.58 -7.76 -29.60
CA GLN A 10 -1.50 -7.80 -28.62
C GLN A 10 -2.12 -7.87 -27.22
N THR A 11 -2.07 -9.06 -26.60
CA THR A 11 -2.30 -9.23 -25.18
C THR A 11 -1.07 -8.71 -24.41
N GLY A 12 -1.21 -7.60 -23.71
CA GLY A 12 -0.17 -7.08 -22.82
C GLY A 12 0.12 -8.07 -21.69
N PRO A 13 1.34 -8.14 -21.16
CA PRO A 13 1.71 -9.03 -20.06
C PRO A 13 1.08 -8.55 -18.76
N GLY A 14 0.46 -9.47 -17.98
CA GLY A 14 0.12 -9.27 -16.58
C GLY A 14 -1.32 -9.45 -16.11
N VAL A 15 -2.24 -9.96 -16.95
CA VAL A 15 -3.62 -10.19 -16.50
C VAL A 15 -3.90 -11.70 -16.42
N ALA A 16 -3.87 -12.24 -15.20
CA ALA A 16 -4.32 -13.62 -14.93
C ALA A 16 -5.84 -13.60 -14.67
N HIS A 17 -6.63 -14.22 -15.57
CA HIS A 17 -8.06 -14.43 -15.36
C HIS A 17 -8.28 -15.69 -14.53
N LEU A 18 -9.23 -15.62 -13.59
CA LEU A 18 -9.55 -16.69 -12.64
C LEU A 18 -10.63 -17.63 -13.23
N HIS A 19 -10.43 -18.93 -13.08
CA HIS A 19 -11.45 -19.94 -13.32
C HIS A 19 -12.10 -20.31 -11.98
N PRO A 20 -13.43 -20.56 -11.92
CA PRO A 20 -14.10 -20.90 -10.66
C PRO A 20 -13.57 -22.24 -10.11
N VAL A 21 -12.99 -22.16 -8.92
CA VAL A 21 -12.63 -23.32 -8.11
C VAL A 21 -13.76 -23.55 -7.11
N ALA A 22 -14.22 -24.79 -6.96
CA ALA A 22 -15.26 -25.14 -6.01
C ALA A 22 -14.82 -24.76 -4.58
N MET A 23 -15.70 -24.09 -3.83
CA MET A 23 -15.48 -23.72 -2.44
C MET A 23 -15.24 -25.00 -1.61
N THR A 24 -14.12 -25.05 -0.88
CA THR A 24 -13.79 -26.16 0.02
C THR A 24 -14.55 -26.04 1.35
N ASP A 25 -14.94 -27.16 1.95
CA ASP A 25 -15.47 -27.23 3.33
C ASP A 25 -14.50 -26.54 4.30
N GLY A 26 -14.98 -25.51 5.02
CA GLY A 26 -14.17 -24.68 5.93
C GLY A 26 -13.92 -23.26 5.44
N ALA A 27 -14.47 -22.86 4.29
CA ALA A 27 -14.40 -21.48 3.78
C ALA A 27 -15.24 -20.53 4.64
N VAL A 28 -14.79 -19.27 4.76
CA VAL A 28 -15.52 -18.18 5.42
C VAL A 28 -16.84 -17.93 4.66
N SER A 29 -17.95 -18.01 5.37
CA SER A 29 -19.28 -17.80 4.82
C SER A 29 -19.75 -16.34 4.97
N PRO A 30 -20.76 -15.92 4.21
CA PRO A 30 -21.45 -14.63 4.43
C PRO A 30 -22.01 -14.48 5.86
N ASP A 31 -22.52 -15.55 6.44
CA ASP A 31 -23.03 -15.56 7.82
C ASP A 31 -21.92 -15.26 8.85
N ASP A 32 -20.69 -15.71 8.62
CA ASP A 32 -19.53 -15.37 9.46
C ASP A 32 -19.23 -13.88 9.40
N VAL A 33 -19.35 -13.26 8.23
CA VAL A 33 -19.18 -11.80 8.06
C VAL A 33 -20.30 -11.05 8.76
N LEU A 34 -21.56 -11.48 8.65
CA LEU A 34 -22.69 -10.87 9.35
C LEU A 34 -22.55 -11.00 10.88
N ALA A 35 -22.06 -12.15 11.37
CA ALA A 35 -21.77 -12.35 12.78
C ALA A 35 -20.63 -11.42 13.25
N ALA A 36 -19.56 -11.27 12.45
CA ALA A 36 -18.48 -10.33 12.72
C ALA A 36 -18.98 -8.89 12.78
N ARG A 37 -19.88 -8.49 11.87
CA ARG A 37 -20.50 -7.15 11.87
C ARG A 37 -21.25 -6.86 13.18
N LYS A 38 -21.96 -7.83 13.73
CA LYS A 38 -22.67 -7.66 15.02
C LYS A 38 -21.68 -7.41 16.16
N LEU A 39 -20.56 -8.13 16.20
CA LEU A 39 -19.51 -7.96 17.21
C LEU A 39 -18.79 -6.61 17.09
N LEU A 40 -18.66 -6.09 15.88
CA LEU A 40 -17.88 -4.89 15.58
C LEU A 40 -18.69 -3.58 15.70
N ARG A 41 -20.01 -3.64 15.84
CA ARG A 41 -20.93 -2.48 15.76
C ARG A 41 -20.50 -1.27 16.59
N ASP A 42 -20.09 -1.46 17.83
CA ASP A 42 -19.71 -0.38 18.74
C ASP A 42 -18.19 -0.22 18.89
N VAL A 43 -17.43 -1.01 18.12
CA VAL A 43 -15.96 -1.08 18.19
C VAL A 43 -15.28 -0.29 17.12
N ILE A 44 -15.76 -0.39 15.89
CA ILE A 44 -15.20 0.27 14.72
C ILE A 44 -15.99 1.53 14.36
N SER A 45 -15.36 2.39 13.56
CA SER A 45 -16.05 3.50 12.92
C SER A 45 -16.52 3.04 11.53
N GLU A 46 -17.75 3.37 11.17
CA GLU A 46 -18.17 3.28 9.78
C GLU A 46 -17.41 4.35 9.00
N THR A 47 -16.43 3.92 8.20
CA THR A 47 -15.57 4.86 7.48
C THR A 47 -16.29 5.43 6.25
N PRO A 48 -16.02 6.69 5.85
CA PRO A 48 -16.74 7.30 4.74
C PRO A 48 -16.32 6.71 3.39
N VAL A 49 -17.24 6.75 2.43
CA VAL A 49 -17.02 6.61 1.00
C VAL A 49 -17.04 8.00 0.38
N LEU A 50 -15.91 8.49 -0.10
CA LEU A 50 -15.74 9.85 -0.63
C LEU A 50 -15.61 9.83 -2.16
N HIS A 51 -16.42 10.64 -2.85
CA HIS A 51 -16.29 10.81 -4.29
C HIS A 51 -14.99 11.54 -4.64
N SER A 52 -14.21 10.98 -5.58
CA SER A 52 -12.99 11.58 -6.10
C SER A 52 -13.21 12.17 -7.49
N ARG A 53 -13.40 13.49 -7.58
CA ARG A 53 -13.60 14.19 -8.85
C ARG A 53 -12.44 13.94 -9.84
N VAL A 54 -11.21 14.08 -9.38
CA VAL A 54 -10.01 13.94 -10.23
C VAL A 54 -9.89 12.52 -10.78
N LEU A 55 -10.08 11.48 -9.97
CA LEU A 55 -10.05 10.11 -10.46
C LEU A 55 -11.23 9.83 -11.40
N SER A 56 -12.42 10.38 -11.10
CA SER A 56 -13.59 10.23 -11.97
C SER A 56 -13.37 10.85 -13.36
N GLU A 57 -12.75 12.02 -13.43
CA GLU A 57 -12.36 12.68 -14.67
C GLU A 57 -11.31 11.84 -15.44
N THR A 58 -10.32 11.29 -14.73
CA THR A 58 -9.27 10.45 -15.33
C THR A 58 -9.81 9.15 -15.91
N ILE A 59 -10.75 8.50 -15.20
CA ILE A 59 -11.34 7.21 -15.58
C ILE A 59 -12.49 7.35 -16.57
N GLY A 60 -13.14 8.50 -16.60
CA GLY A 60 -14.34 8.75 -17.41
C GLY A 60 -15.63 8.18 -16.78
N GLY A 61 -15.68 8.07 -15.45
CA GLY A 61 -16.86 7.62 -14.70
C GLY A 61 -16.66 7.70 -13.19
N PRO A 62 -17.71 7.52 -12.38
CA PRO A 62 -17.64 7.73 -10.94
C PRO A 62 -16.59 6.85 -10.25
N VAL A 63 -15.70 7.48 -9.45
CA VAL A 63 -14.72 6.82 -8.57
C VAL A 63 -14.88 7.34 -7.16
N TYR A 64 -14.97 6.41 -6.22
CA TYR A 64 -15.10 6.66 -4.80
C TYR A 64 -13.95 6.02 -4.02
N LEU A 65 -13.63 6.60 -2.86
CA LEU A 65 -12.57 6.15 -1.96
C LEU A 65 -13.20 5.68 -0.65
N LYS A 66 -13.09 4.41 -0.31
CA LYS A 66 -13.45 3.86 1.01
C LYS A 66 -12.28 4.07 1.97
N CYS A 67 -12.44 4.96 2.95
CA CYS A 67 -11.36 5.53 3.73
C CYS A 67 -11.03 4.74 5.01
N GLU A 68 -10.49 3.52 4.90
CA GLU A 68 -10.02 2.74 6.07
C GLU A 68 -8.75 3.33 6.72
N ASN A 69 -8.09 4.27 6.08
CA ASN A 69 -7.06 5.10 6.71
C ASN A 69 -7.61 5.96 7.87
N LEU A 70 -8.92 6.19 7.92
CA LEU A 70 -9.63 6.92 8.98
C LEU A 70 -10.23 5.99 10.04
N GLN A 71 -10.05 4.68 9.91
CA GLN A 71 -10.52 3.71 10.89
C GLN A 71 -9.76 3.87 12.22
N ARG A 72 -10.35 3.39 13.33
CA ARG A 72 -9.64 3.26 14.60
C ARG A 72 -8.32 2.52 14.37
N THR A 73 -7.26 2.93 15.01
CA THR A 73 -5.88 2.47 14.75
C THR A 73 -5.31 2.81 13.36
N GLY A 74 -5.97 3.66 12.58
CA GLY A 74 -5.49 4.14 11.28
C GLY A 74 -5.49 3.10 10.16
N SER A 75 -6.18 1.96 10.30
CA SER A 75 -6.28 0.94 9.27
C SER A 75 -7.42 -0.06 9.52
N PHE A 76 -7.78 -0.81 8.48
CA PHE A 76 -8.78 -1.88 8.53
C PHE A 76 -8.48 -3.02 9.50
N LYS A 77 -7.23 -3.18 9.95
CA LYS A 77 -6.76 -4.36 10.69
C LYS A 77 -7.50 -4.60 12.00
N VAL A 78 -8.01 -3.57 12.63
CA VAL A 78 -8.81 -3.69 13.86
C VAL A 78 -10.05 -4.57 13.69
N ARG A 79 -10.66 -4.59 12.49
CA ARG A 79 -11.87 -5.38 12.18
C ARG A 79 -11.64 -6.87 12.43
N GLY A 80 -10.64 -7.45 11.77
CA GLY A 80 -10.29 -8.85 11.93
C GLY A 80 -9.67 -9.17 13.29
N ALA A 81 -8.80 -8.30 13.80
CA ALA A 81 -8.15 -8.51 15.09
C ALA A 81 -9.18 -8.59 16.22
N PHE A 82 -10.13 -7.64 16.27
CA PHE A 82 -11.18 -7.68 17.28
C PHE A 82 -12.10 -8.90 17.13
N ASN A 83 -12.57 -9.19 15.91
CA ASN A 83 -13.44 -10.34 15.65
C ASN A 83 -12.78 -11.66 16.10
N ARG A 84 -11.48 -11.83 15.86
CA ARG A 84 -10.73 -13.03 16.28
C ARG A 84 -10.58 -13.11 17.79
N ILE A 85 -10.17 -12.02 18.45
CA ILE A 85 -9.91 -12.02 19.92
C ILE A 85 -11.22 -12.14 20.69
N ALA A 86 -12.31 -11.52 20.24
CA ALA A 86 -13.63 -11.62 20.86
C ALA A 86 -14.22 -13.03 20.83
N ARG A 87 -13.81 -13.86 19.85
CA ARG A 87 -14.25 -15.27 19.72
C ARG A 87 -13.38 -16.27 20.50
N LEU A 88 -12.31 -15.82 21.14
CA LEU A 88 -11.54 -16.66 22.04
C LEU A 88 -12.38 -17.04 23.25
N SER A 89 -12.22 -18.25 23.73
CA SER A 89 -12.76 -18.69 25.02
C SER A 89 -12.15 -17.87 26.16
N ASP A 90 -12.82 -17.85 27.31
CA ASP A 90 -12.29 -17.16 28.52
C ASP A 90 -10.93 -17.70 28.93
N THR A 91 -10.73 -19.02 28.79
CA THR A 91 -9.44 -19.67 29.07
C THR A 91 -8.34 -19.21 28.11
N GLU A 92 -8.64 -19.05 26.84
CA GLU A 92 -7.68 -18.54 25.85
C GLU A 92 -7.37 -17.06 26.10
N ARG A 93 -8.38 -16.23 26.37
CA ARG A 93 -8.19 -14.81 26.70
C ARG A 93 -7.35 -14.63 27.97
N ALA A 94 -7.55 -15.47 28.98
CA ALA A 94 -6.78 -15.42 30.21
C ALA A 94 -5.28 -15.70 29.99
N ARG A 95 -4.91 -16.50 28.97
CA ARG A 95 -3.52 -16.74 28.60
C ARG A 95 -2.91 -15.59 27.78
N GLY A 96 -3.74 -14.69 27.28
CA GLY A 96 -3.33 -13.57 26.44
C GLY A 96 -3.16 -13.94 24.97
N VAL A 97 -2.80 -12.94 24.18
CA VAL A 97 -2.57 -13.07 22.74
C VAL A 97 -1.17 -12.62 22.36
N VAL A 98 -0.65 -13.17 21.26
CA VAL A 98 0.64 -12.77 20.70
C VAL A 98 0.50 -12.54 19.19
N ALA A 99 1.19 -11.53 18.68
CA ALA A 99 1.27 -11.26 17.25
C ALA A 99 2.69 -10.91 16.83
N ALA A 100 3.01 -11.16 15.56
CA ALA A 100 4.24 -10.70 14.92
C ALA A 100 3.90 -9.64 13.89
N SER A 101 4.27 -8.38 14.11
CA SER A 101 4.08 -7.29 13.15
C SER A 101 4.69 -6.00 13.68
N ALA A 102 5.36 -5.24 12.81
CA ALA A 102 5.81 -3.88 13.09
C ALA A 102 4.86 -2.80 12.54
N GLY A 103 3.62 -3.15 12.15
CA GLY A 103 2.71 -2.22 11.46
C GLY A 103 1.26 -2.30 11.96
N ASN A 104 0.33 -2.17 11.02
CA ASN A 104 -1.11 -2.07 11.28
C ASN A 104 -1.70 -3.24 12.08
N HIS A 105 -1.20 -4.46 11.85
CA HIS A 105 -1.68 -5.63 12.56
C HIS A 105 -1.33 -5.57 14.06
N ALA A 106 -0.12 -5.13 14.39
CA ALA A 106 0.33 -4.90 15.76
C ALA A 106 -0.63 -3.97 16.53
N GLN A 107 -0.93 -2.82 15.94
CA GLN A 107 -1.82 -1.82 16.53
C GLN A 107 -3.26 -2.33 16.64
N GLY A 108 -3.75 -3.04 15.60
CA GLY A 108 -5.08 -3.64 15.62
C GLY A 108 -5.24 -4.68 16.72
N VAL A 109 -4.24 -5.56 16.93
CA VAL A 109 -4.23 -6.58 17.99
C VAL A 109 -4.13 -5.91 19.36
N ALA A 110 -3.22 -4.95 19.54
CA ALA A 110 -3.05 -4.23 20.80
C ALA A 110 -4.34 -3.53 21.24
N PHE A 111 -4.96 -2.79 20.33
CA PHE A 111 -6.21 -2.08 20.58
C PHE A 111 -7.36 -3.04 20.91
N ALA A 112 -7.53 -4.11 20.10
CA ALA A 112 -8.60 -5.08 20.29
C ALA A 112 -8.44 -5.84 21.64
N ALA A 113 -7.22 -6.26 21.97
CA ALA A 113 -6.93 -6.93 23.21
C ALA A 113 -7.21 -6.02 24.43
N GLY A 114 -6.80 -4.74 24.36
CA GLY A 114 -7.06 -3.75 25.40
C GLY A 114 -8.56 -3.56 25.67
N LEU A 115 -9.38 -3.46 24.62
CA LEU A 115 -10.84 -3.36 24.76
C LEU A 115 -11.48 -4.60 25.39
N LEU A 116 -10.92 -5.78 25.14
CA LEU A 116 -11.43 -7.06 25.63
C LEU A 116 -10.81 -7.51 26.96
N GLY A 117 -9.98 -6.66 27.58
CA GLY A 117 -9.30 -6.97 28.84
C GLY A 117 -8.32 -8.15 28.73
N CYS A 118 -7.79 -8.38 27.53
CA CYS A 118 -6.85 -9.45 27.21
C CYS A 118 -5.43 -8.89 27.13
N SER A 119 -4.45 -9.56 27.75
CA SER A 119 -3.05 -9.17 27.59
C SER A 119 -2.56 -9.44 26.18
N ALA A 120 -1.82 -8.49 25.59
CA ALA A 120 -1.24 -8.63 24.26
C ALA A 120 0.29 -8.47 24.31
N THR A 121 0.99 -9.41 23.67
CA THR A 121 2.43 -9.29 23.39
C THR A 121 2.60 -9.17 21.88
N VAL A 122 3.34 -8.16 21.44
CA VAL A 122 3.67 -7.97 20.02
C VAL A 122 5.16 -8.10 19.83
N ILE A 123 5.55 -9.02 18.96
CA ILE A 123 6.95 -9.25 18.61
C ILE A 123 7.25 -8.52 17.31
N MET A 124 8.30 -7.69 17.34
CA MET A 124 8.72 -6.84 16.23
C MET A 124 10.21 -7.04 15.96
N PRO A 125 10.68 -6.83 14.72
CA PRO A 125 12.12 -6.76 14.44
C PRO A 125 12.79 -5.64 15.24
N GLU A 126 14.08 -5.79 15.56
CA GLU A 126 14.87 -4.76 16.27
C GLU A 126 14.91 -3.42 15.53
N GLY A 127 14.86 -3.46 14.18
CA GLY A 127 14.82 -2.26 13.31
C GLY A 127 13.42 -1.66 13.11
N ALA A 128 12.41 -2.06 13.89
CA ALA A 128 11.06 -1.51 13.74
C ALA A 128 11.03 0.02 13.99
N PRO A 129 10.32 0.81 13.15
CA PRO A 129 10.25 2.27 13.31
C PRO A 129 9.69 2.65 14.69
N LEU A 130 10.40 3.54 15.38
CA LEU A 130 10.05 3.96 16.74
C LEU A 130 8.59 4.44 16.89
N PRO A 131 8.02 5.25 15.97
CA PRO A 131 6.61 5.65 16.06
C PRO A 131 5.64 4.47 16.05
N LYS A 132 5.93 3.39 15.30
CA LYS A 132 5.10 2.18 15.25
C LYS A 132 5.19 1.38 16.56
N VAL A 133 6.38 1.31 17.18
CA VAL A 133 6.61 0.69 18.50
C VAL A 133 5.83 1.44 19.57
N GLU A 134 5.96 2.76 19.61
CA GLU A 134 5.30 3.62 20.60
C GLU A 134 3.77 3.60 20.44
N ALA A 135 3.25 3.64 19.22
CA ALA A 135 1.82 3.52 18.97
C ALA A 135 1.26 2.18 19.49
N THR A 136 1.99 1.08 19.27
CA THR A 136 1.56 -0.25 19.76
C THR A 136 1.58 -0.33 21.30
N ARG A 137 2.61 0.23 21.95
CA ARG A 137 2.67 0.37 23.41
C ARG A 137 1.56 1.26 23.95
N GLY A 138 1.24 2.35 23.24
CA GLY A 138 0.17 3.28 23.59
C GLY A 138 -1.22 2.62 23.64
N TYR A 139 -1.43 1.55 22.89
CA TYR A 139 -2.62 0.70 22.98
C TYR A 139 -2.57 -0.37 24.08
N GLY A 140 -1.52 -0.38 24.91
CA GLY A 140 -1.41 -1.26 26.08
C GLY A 140 -0.73 -2.61 25.83
N ALA A 141 -0.18 -2.88 24.65
CA ALA A 141 0.54 -4.12 24.40
C ALA A 141 1.99 -4.06 24.89
N GLN A 142 2.48 -5.20 25.37
CA GLN A 142 3.92 -5.42 25.58
C GLN A 142 4.59 -5.59 24.20
N VAL A 143 5.61 -4.80 23.91
CA VAL A 143 6.41 -4.94 22.69
C VAL A 143 7.75 -5.58 23.03
N VAL A 144 8.05 -6.68 22.35
CA VAL A 144 9.33 -7.41 22.43
C VAL A 144 10.03 -7.27 21.09
N LEU A 145 11.25 -6.76 21.10
CA LEU A 145 12.08 -6.63 19.90
C LEU A 145 12.94 -7.89 19.75
N THR A 146 12.92 -8.53 18.58
CA THR A 146 13.61 -9.81 18.34
C THR A 146 13.94 -9.99 16.86
N GLY A 147 15.19 -10.29 16.58
CA GLY A 147 15.66 -10.56 15.21
C GLY A 147 15.71 -9.33 14.31
N SER A 148 16.09 -9.55 13.07
CA SER A 148 16.32 -8.48 12.09
C SER A 148 15.22 -8.36 11.04
N SER A 149 14.34 -9.36 10.94
CA SER A 149 13.30 -9.46 9.91
C SER A 149 11.92 -9.73 10.50
N VAL A 150 10.89 -9.57 9.68
CA VAL A 150 9.50 -9.93 10.04
C VAL A 150 9.37 -11.45 10.23
N GLU A 151 10.12 -12.23 9.47
CA GLU A 151 10.19 -13.68 9.58
C GLU A 151 10.79 -14.10 10.94
N ASP A 152 11.85 -13.43 11.41
CA ASP A 152 12.42 -13.67 12.75
C ASP A 152 11.39 -13.34 13.84
N ALA A 153 10.69 -12.21 13.71
CA ALA A 153 9.65 -11.81 14.64
C ALA A 153 8.49 -12.83 14.65
N LEU A 154 8.12 -13.38 13.49
CA LEU A 154 7.10 -14.43 13.39
C LEU A 154 7.55 -15.71 14.10
N ALA A 155 8.78 -16.16 13.83
CA ALA A 155 9.34 -17.32 14.52
C ALA A 155 9.36 -17.11 16.04
N GLY A 156 9.78 -15.93 16.49
CA GLY A 156 9.76 -15.54 17.90
C GLY A 156 8.35 -15.56 18.51
N ALA A 157 7.34 -15.10 17.76
CA ALA A 157 5.95 -15.11 18.22
C ALA A 157 5.38 -16.53 18.39
N LEU A 158 5.71 -17.43 17.48
CA LEU A 158 5.31 -18.84 17.57
C LEU A 158 5.96 -19.53 18.78
N VAL A 159 7.26 -19.32 18.99
CA VAL A 159 7.97 -19.83 20.19
C VAL A 159 7.38 -19.24 21.47
N TYR A 160 7.05 -17.95 21.47
CA TYR A 160 6.39 -17.31 22.63
C TYR A 160 5.01 -17.95 22.89
N ALA A 161 4.21 -18.15 21.85
CA ALA A 161 2.88 -18.79 21.95
C ALA A 161 2.98 -20.21 22.56
N GLU A 162 3.92 -21.02 22.05
CA GLU A 162 4.15 -22.39 22.55
C GLU A 162 4.55 -22.40 24.04
N ARG A 163 5.46 -21.51 24.44
CA ARG A 163 5.97 -21.46 25.81
C ARG A 163 4.95 -20.95 26.82
N THR A 164 4.11 -19.97 26.44
CA THR A 164 3.20 -19.28 27.35
C THR A 164 1.76 -19.76 27.25
N GLY A 165 1.41 -20.46 26.18
CA GLY A 165 0.04 -20.80 25.83
C GLY A 165 -0.79 -19.63 25.31
N ALA A 166 -0.17 -18.45 25.06
CA ALA A 166 -0.84 -17.31 24.44
C ALA A 166 -1.31 -17.65 23.01
N VAL A 167 -2.47 -17.12 22.62
CA VAL A 167 -3.02 -17.41 21.29
C VAL A 167 -2.33 -16.53 20.24
N PHE A 168 -1.75 -17.17 19.23
CA PHE A 168 -1.19 -16.43 18.10
C PHE A 168 -2.30 -15.86 17.22
N ILE A 169 -2.27 -14.55 17.00
CA ILE A 169 -3.23 -13.85 16.12
C ILE A 169 -2.58 -13.61 14.77
N HIS A 170 -2.98 -14.45 13.79
CA HIS A 170 -2.42 -14.37 12.44
C HIS A 170 -2.87 -13.08 11.73
N PRO A 171 -2.00 -12.39 10.94
CA PRO A 171 -2.34 -11.10 10.32
C PRO A 171 -3.37 -11.16 9.19
N PHE A 172 -3.64 -12.35 8.60
CA PHE A 172 -4.57 -12.52 7.48
C PHE A 172 -5.11 -13.94 7.28
N ASP A 173 -4.37 -15.00 7.66
CA ASP A 173 -4.71 -16.39 7.36
C ASP A 173 -5.43 -17.08 8.53
N HIS A 174 -6.65 -16.62 8.78
CA HIS A 174 -7.56 -17.20 9.79
C HIS A 174 -9.02 -16.84 9.44
N PRO A 175 -9.99 -17.77 9.56
CA PRO A 175 -11.39 -17.50 9.21
C PRO A 175 -11.97 -16.27 9.88
N ASP A 176 -11.78 -16.13 11.20
CA ASP A 176 -12.28 -14.96 11.95
C ASP A 176 -11.65 -13.65 11.51
N ILE A 177 -10.37 -13.67 11.11
CA ILE A 177 -9.70 -12.48 10.56
C ILE A 177 -10.36 -12.10 9.24
N VAL A 178 -10.50 -13.05 8.31
CA VAL A 178 -11.13 -12.82 6.99
C VAL A 178 -12.56 -12.34 7.14
N ALA A 179 -13.36 -12.98 8.01
CA ALA A 179 -14.75 -12.59 8.27
C ALA A 179 -14.85 -11.16 8.85
N GLY A 180 -13.97 -10.80 9.78
CA GLY A 180 -13.91 -9.45 10.32
C GLY A 180 -13.60 -8.40 9.24
N GLN A 181 -12.64 -8.69 8.36
CA GLN A 181 -12.30 -7.82 7.21
C GLN A 181 -13.45 -7.70 6.21
N GLY A 182 -14.24 -8.78 6.05
CA GLY A 182 -15.40 -8.81 5.16
C GLY A 182 -16.49 -7.79 5.51
N THR A 183 -16.56 -7.34 6.75
CA THR A 183 -17.51 -6.29 7.18
C THR A 183 -17.35 -4.99 6.40
N LEU A 184 -16.15 -4.71 5.87
CA LEU A 184 -15.89 -3.59 4.97
C LEU A 184 -16.67 -3.73 3.65
N GLY A 185 -16.78 -4.95 3.11
CA GLY A 185 -17.54 -5.21 1.88
C GLY A 185 -19.04 -4.89 2.04
N LEU A 186 -19.63 -5.19 3.21
CA LEU A 186 -21.00 -4.83 3.51
C LEU A 186 -21.20 -3.31 3.53
N GLU A 187 -20.31 -2.56 4.20
CA GLU A 187 -20.34 -1.11 4.22
C GLU A 187 -20.21 -0.51 2.81
N ILE A 188 -19.36 -1.07 1.96
CA ILE A 188 -19.19 -0.59 0.58
C ILE A 188 -20.51 -0.69 -0.20
N ILE A 189 -21.18 -1.84 -0.16
CA ILE A 189 -22.45 -2.03 -0.88
C ILE A 189 -23.56 -1.13 -0.33
N GLU A 190 -23.61 -0.91 0.97
CA GLU A 190 -24.60 -0.03 1.59
C GLU A 190 -24.37 1.44 1.25
N GLN A 191 -23.11 1.89 1.20
CA GLN A 191 -22.73 3.28 0.92
C GLN A 191 -22.65 3.60 -0.58
N CYS A 192 -22.48 2.59 -1.45
CA CYS A 192 -22.38 2.73 -2.91
C CYS A 192 -23.08 1.57 -3.61
N PRO A 193 -24.45 1.52 -3.58
CA PRO A 193 -25.21 0.39 -4.13
C PRO A 193 -25.04 0.18 -5.65
N GLU A 194 -24.67 1.24 -6.36
CA GLU A 194 -24.41 1.20 -7.81
C GLU A 194 -23.01 0.75 -8.20
N VAL A 195 -22.13 0.40 -7.22
CA VAL A 195 -20.77 0.01 -7.49
C VAL A 195 -20.69 -1.17 -8.47
N ARG A 196 -19.74 -1.11 -9.40
CA ARG A 196 -19.45 -2.20 -10.35
C ARG A 196 -18.09 -2.82 -10.15
N THR A 197 -17.13 -2.04 -9.63
CA THR A 197 -15.79 -2.55 -9.37
C THR A 197 -15.31 -2.09 -7.99
N VAL A 198 -14.81 -3.02 -7.19
CA VAL A 198 -14.15 -2.73 -5.91
C VAL A 198 -12.69 -3.14 -6.02
N ILE A 199 -11.78 -2.18 -5.78
CA ILE A 199 -10.34 -2.35 -5.88
C ILE A 199 -9.75 -2.41 -4.47
N VAL A 200 -9.05 -3.51 -4.15
CA VAL A 200 -8.58 -3.83 -2.79
C VAL A 200 -7.09 -4.12 -2.80
N PRO A 201 -6.27 -3.46 -1.95
CA PRO A 201 -4.87 -3.83 -1.75
C PRO A 201 -4.73 -5.25 -1.19
N VAL A 202 -3.75 -6.02 -1.72
CA VAL A 202 -3.55 -7.43 -1.39
C VAL A 202 -2.12 -7.70 -0.94
N GLY A 203 -1.94 -8.00 0.36
CA GLY A 203 -0.75 -8.67 0.86
C GLY A 203 -0.99 -10.18 0.91
N GLY A 204 -1.18 -10.75 2.10
CA GLY A 204 -1.57 -12.17 2.26
C GLY A 204 -3.00 -12.51 1.83
N GLY A 205 -3.84 -11.51 1.52
CA GLY A 205 -5.16 -11.66 0.92
C GLY A 205 -6.37 -11.54 1.86
N GLY A 206 -6.18 -11.50 3.18
CA GLY A 206 -7.30 -11.56 4.14
C GLY A 206 -8.36 -10.46 3.96
N LEU A 207 -7.96 -9.23 3.61
CA LEU A 207 -8.89 -8.13 3.35
C LEU A 207 -9.70 -8.40 2.07
N ALA A 208 -9.02 -8.65 0.97
CA ALA A 208 -9.66 -8.83 -0.33
C ALA A 208 -10.56 -10.08 -0.35
N ALA A 209 -10.14 -11.16 0.32
CA ALA A 209 -10.95 -12.37 0.50
C ALA A 209 -12.25 -12.09 1.28
N GLY A 210 -12.15 -11.40 2.42
CA GLY A 210 -13.32 -11.04 3.21
C GLY A 210 -14.28 -10.12 2.45
N VAL A 211 -13.75 -9.09 1.79
CA VAL A 211 -14.53 -8.17 0.93
C VAL A 211 -15.21 -8.93 -0.19
N ALA A 212 -14.52 -9.89 -0.83
CA ALA A 212 -15.10 -10.71 -1.91
C ALA A 212 -16.25 -11.58 -1.40
N VAL A 213 -16.10 -12.24 -0.24
CA VAL A 213 -17.19 -13.03 0.37
C VAL A 213 -18.42 -12.14 0.59
N ALA A 214 -18.26 -11.00 1.23
CA ALA A 214 -19.38 -10.12 1.54
C ALA A 214 -20.07 -9.54 0.29
N ILE A 215 -19.28 -9.12 -0.70
CA ILE A 215 -19.84 -8.50 -1.91
C ILE A 215 -20.49 -9.54 -2.81
N LYS A 216 -19.88 -10.70 -3.02
CA LYS A 216 -20.41 -11.72 -3.94
C LYS A 216 -21.69 -12.37 -3.45
N ASP A 217 -21.97 -12.33 -2.14
CA ASP A 217 -23.24 -12.77 -1.57
C ASP A 217 -24.39 -11.86 -1.98
N VAL A 218 -24.23 -10.54 -1.81
CA VAL A 218 -25.33 -9.56 -2.02
C VAL A 218 -25.34 -8.98 -3.44
N ALA A 219 -24.21 -8.90 -4.11
CA ALA A 219 -24.04 -8.31 -5.43
C ALA A 219 -23.05 -9.11 -6.29
N PRO A 220 -23.42 -10.33 -6.78
CA PRO A 220 -22.52 -11.24 -7.50
C PRO A 220 -21.89 -10.64 -8.76
N SER A 221 -22.56 -9.66 -9.38
CA SER A 221 -22.09 -8.99 -10.60
C SER A 221 -20.98 -7.96 -10.35
N VAL A 222 -20.75 -7.56 -9.11
CA VAL A 222 -19.69 -6.60 -8.78
C VAL A 222 -18.33 -7.26 -8.87
N SER A 223 -17.43 -6.66 -9.65
CA SER A 223 -16.04 -7.13 -9.79
C SER A 223 -15.22 -6.77 -8.55
N VAL A 224 -14.56 -7.74 -7.93
CA VAL A 224 -13.57 -7.50 -6.88
C VAL A 224 -12.19 -7.74 -7.48
N VAL A 225 -11.34 -6.70 -7.49
CA VAL A 225 -10.00 -6.72 -8.08
C VAL A 225 -8.96 -6.49 -6.99
N GLY A 226 -8.02 -7.43 -6.89
CA GLY A 226 -6.88 -7.29 -5.99
C GLY A 226 -5.76 -6.48 -6.62
N VAL A 227 -4.97 -5.76 -5.79
CA VAL A 227 -3.79 -5.02 -6.23
C VAL A 227 -2.59 -5.38 -5.37
N GLN A 228 -1.48 -5.75 -6.01
CA GLN A 228 -0.19 -6.01 -5.37
C GLN A 228 0.89 -5.06 -5.89
N ALA A 229 1.94 -4.82 -5.09
CA ALA A 229 3.16 -4.19 -5.59
C ALA A 229 3.90 -5.20 -6.49
N GLU A 230 4.37 -4.75 -7.66
CA GLU A 230 5.11 -5.60 -8.61
C GLU A 230 6.33 -6.26 -7.97
N ALA A 231 7.02 -5.56 -7.09
CA ALA A 231 8.19 -6.04 -6.36
C ALA A 231 7.90 -7.27 -5.46
N VAL A 232 6.63 -7.47 -5.03
CA VAL A 232 6.21 -8.62 -4.20
C VAL A 232 4.79 -9.02 -4.59
N ALA A 233 4.63 -9.79 -5.66
CA ALA A 233 3.34 -10.19 -6.22
C ALA A 233 3.16 -11.72 -6.28
N PRO A 234 2.91 -12.41 -5.16
CA PRO A 234 2.74 -13.86 -5.15
C PRO A 234 1.43 -14.36 -5.76
N TYR A 235 0.38 -13.54 -5.83
CA TYR A 235 -0.93 -14.00 -6.33
C TYR A 235 -0.92 -14.43 -7.80
N PRO A 236 -0.32 -13.70 -8.76
CA PRO A 236 -0.26 -14.17 -10.15
C PRO A 236 0.39 -15.55 -10.30
N ALA A 237 1.52 -15.78 -9.63
CA ALA A 237 2.21 -17.07 -9.65
C ALA A 237 1.39 -18.18 -8.96
N SER A 238 0.73 -17.86 -7.83
CA SER A 238 -0.10 -18.80 -7.08
C SER A 238 -1.35 -19.20 -7.86
N LEU A 239 -1.99 -18.25 -8.55
CA LEU A 239 -3.15 -18.51 -9.40
C LEU A 239 -2.77 -19.42 -10.58
N ALA A 240 -1.64 -19.18 -11.22
CA ALA A 240 -1.11 -20.04 -12.28
C ALA A 240 -0.79 -21.46 -11.78
N ALA A 241 -0.32 -21.59 -10.52
CA ALA A 241 -0.01 -22.87 -9.89
C ALA A 241 -1.23 -23.60 -9.28
N GLY A 242 -2.39 -22.92 -9.15
CA GLY A 242 -3.58 -23.43 -8.46
C GLY A 242 -3.41 -23.64 -6.96
N ARG A 243 -2.36 -23.09 -6.35
CA ARG A 243 -2.05 -23.18 -4.92
C ARG A 243 -1.15 -22.00 -4.48
N PRO A 244 -1.16 -21.62 -3.20
CA PRO A 244 -0.23 -20.63 -2.71
C PRO A 244 1.23 -21.04 -2.94
N VAL A 245 2.00 -20.18 -3.62
CA VAL A 245 3.43 -20.37 -3.83
C VAL A 245 4.18 -19.10 -3.38
N PRO A 246 5.34 -19.25 -2.74
CA PRO A 246 6.14 -18.10 -2.38
C PRO A 246 6.84 -17.50 -3.60
N VAL A 247 7.04 -16.18 -3.56
CA VAL A 247 7.91 -15.46 -4.50
C VAL A 247 9.04 -14.81 -3.73
N ARG A 248 10.13 -14.49 -4.43
CA ARG A 248 11.16 -13.65 -3.85
C ARG A 248 10.62 -12.26 -3.63
N ALA A 249 10.78 -11.72 -2.43
CA ALA A 249 10.44 -10.35 -2.13
C ALA A 249 11.59 -9.43 -2.53
N GLU A 250 11.29 -8.46 -3.39
CA GLU A 250 12.17 -7.32 -3.65
C GLU A 250 11.72 -6.12 -2.80
N PRO A 251 12.62 -5.16 -2.53
CA PRO A 251 12.26 -3.97 -1.74
C PRO A 251 11.11 -3.19 -2.37
N THR A 252 10.13 -2.82 -1.55
CA THR A 252 8.99 -1.98 -1.95
C THR A 252 8.65 -0.97 -0.87
N MET A 253 8.18 0.20 -1.27
CA MET A 253 7.61 1.18 -0.32
C MET A 253 6.28 0.72 0.29
N ALA A 254 5.57 -0.22 -0.34
CA ALA A 254 4.28 -0.74 0.11
C ALA A 254 4.43 -1.88 1.12
N ASP A 255 5.17 -1.66 2.22
CA ASP A 255 5.48 -2.63 3.27
C ASP A 255 4.24 -3.35 3.83
N GLY A 256 3.11 -2.65 3.94
CA GLY A 256 1.84 -3.21 4.43
C GLY A 256 1.23 -4.32 3.55
N ILE A 257 1.67 -4.44 2.28
CA ILE A 257 1.27 -5.52 1.36
C ILE A 257 2.46 -6.36 0.87
N ALA A 258 3.66 -6.14 1.39
CA ALA A 258 4.86 -6.89 1.03
C ALA A 258 4.87 -8.28 1.69
N VAL A 259 4.02 -9.18 1.21
CA VAL A 259 3.87 -10.55 1.70
C VAL A 259 4.28 -11.52 0.60
N SER A 260 5.30 -12.33 0.86
CA SER A 260 5.92 -13.23 -0.15
C SER A 260 5.07 -14.44 -0.53
N ARG A 261 4.09 -14.84 0.29
CA ARG A 261 3.19 -15.99 0.03
C ARG A 261 1.75 -15.66 0.45
N PRO A 262 0.73 -15.96 -0.38
CA PRO A 262 -0.68 -15.84 0.03
C PRO A 262 -0.99 -16.74 1.24
N GLY A 263 -1.95 -16.33 2.07
CA GLY A 263 -2.56 -17.23 3.04
C GLY A 263 -3.36 -18.34 2.35
N ASP A 264 -3.44 -19.50 2.97
CA ASP A 264 -4.15 -20.65 2.36
C ASP A 264 -5.66 -20.38 2.26
N ILE A 265 -6.28 -19.86 3.32
CA ILE A 265 -7.70 -19.49 3.36
C ILE A 265 -7.99 -18.31 2.42
N PRO A 266 -7.29 -17.17 2.48
CA PRO A 266 -7.50 -16.08 1.55
C PRO A 266 -7.30 -16.47 0.09
N PHE A 267 -6.32 -17.31 -0.21
CA PHE A 267 -6.07 -17.77 -1.58
C PHE A 267 -7.24 -18.58 -2.12
N ALA A 268 -7.74 -19.56 -1.36
CA ALA A 268 -8.87 -20.40 -1.77
C ALA A 268 -10.11 -19.55 -2.10
N ILE A 269 -10.39 -18.52 -1.29
CA ILE A 269 -11.50 -17.60 -1.51
C ILE A 269 -11.24 -16.70 -2.75
N MET A 270 -10.07 -16.08 -2.83
CA MET A 270 -9.73 -15.18 -3.92
C MET A 270 -9.70 -15.88 -5.28
N ALA A 271 -9.21 -17.11 -5.32
CA ALA A 271 -9.18 -17.91 -6.55
C ALA A 271 -10.58 -18.22 -7.10
N GLY A 272 -11.62 -18.24 -6.24
CA GLY A 272 -13.00 -18.48 -6.65
C GLY A 272 -13.85 -17.23 -6.84
N LEU A 273 -13.58 -16.16 -6.07
CA LEU A 273 -14.48 -15.01 -5.98
C LEU A 273 -13.91 -13.70 -6.54
N ALA A 274 -12.59 -13.51 -6.57
CA ALA A 274 -12.00 -12.33 -7.18
C ALA A 274 -12.00 -12.44 -8.72
N GLU A 275 -12.14 -11.32 -9.41
CA GLU A 275 -12.07 -11.29 -10.88
C GLU A 275 -10.63 -11.48 -11.35
N ARG A 276 -9.71 -10.74 -10.75
CA ARG A 276 -8.27 -10.78 -11.03
C ARG A 276 -7.45 -10.11 -9.95
N VAL A 277 -6.14 -10.28 -10.03
CA VAL A 277 -5.16 -9.51 -9.28
C VAL A 277 -4.23 -8.81 -10.28
N VAL A 278 -4.07 -7.50 -10.12
CA VAL A 278 -3.16 -6.67 -10.93
C VAL A 278 -1.97 -6.23 -10.09
N THR A 279 -0.87 -5.89 -10.75
CA THR A 279 0.32 -5.35 -10.11
C THR A 279 0.50 -3.88 -10.43
N VAL A 280 1.20 -3.15 -9.56
CA VAL A 280 1.54 -1.75 -9.73
C VAL A 280 3.01 -1.49 -9.44
N SER A 281 3.60 -0.57 -10.19
CA SER A 281 4.99 -0.16 -10.03
C SER A 281 5.19 0.75 -8.82
N GLU A 282 6.44 0.87 -8.36
CA GLU A 282 6.83 1.81 -7.29
C GLU A 282 6.55 3.27 -7.67
N GLU A 283 6.72 3.61 -8.96
CA GLU A 283 6.39 4.94 -9.46
C GLU A 283 4.89 5.23 -9.35
N SER A 284 4.04 4.28 -9.75
CA SER A 284 2.58 4.42 -9.66
C SER A 284 2.11 4.47 -8.20
N LEU A 285 2.74 3.73 -7.29
CA LEU A 285 2.49 3.83 -5.84
C LEU A 285 2.79 5.24 -5.31
N SER A 286 3.92 5.80 -5.69
CA SER A 286 4.32 7.16 -5.30
C SER A 286 3.35 8.22 -5.84
N ARG A 287 2.95 8.11 -7.11
CA ARG A 287 1.95 9.00 -7.75
C ARG A 287 0.58 8.86 -7.09
N GLY A 288 0.16 7.64 -6.79
CA GLY A 288 -1.11 7.36 -6.11
C GLY A 288 -1.16 7.99 -4.71
N LEU A 289 -0.07 7.86 -3.93
CA LEU A 289 0.05 8.48 -2.62
C LEU A 289 0.00 10.01 -2.71
N LEU A 290 0.74 10.61 -3.63
CA LEU A 290 0.72 12.06 -3.85
C LEU A 290 -0.67 12.56 -4.25
N LEU A 291 -1.39 11.84 -5.12
CA LEU A 291 -2.77 12.18 -5.49
C LEU A 291 -3.70 12.11 -4.28
N CYS A 292 -3.59 11.07 -3.45
CA CYS A 292 -4.39 10.96 -2.22
C CYS A 292 -4.18 12.17 -1.32
N LEU A 293 -2.95 12.59 -1.11
CA LEU A 293 -2.62 13.75 -0.28
C LEU A 293 -3.09 15.06 -0.92
N GLU A 294 -2.71 15.33 -2.17
CA GLU A 294 -2.94 16.62 -2.83
C GLU A 294 -4.40 16.83 -3.25
N ARG A 295 -5.06 15.77 -3.74
CA ARG A 295 -6.38 15.90 -4.38
C ARG A 295 -7.51 15.33 -3.54
N ALA A 296 -7.29 14.20 -2.86
CA ALA A 296 -8.29 13.60 -1.99
C ALA A 296 -8.20 14.12 -0.54
N LYS A 297 -7.13 14.81 -0.16
CA LYS A 297 -6.87 15.31 1.22
C LYS A 297 -6.82 14.16 2.24
N GLN A 298 -6.33 13.01 1.78
CA GLN A 298 -6.19 11.81 2.59
C GLN A 298 -4.72 11.48 2.82
N VAL A 299 -4.33 11.34 4.09
CA VAL A 299 -3.04 10.76 4.44
C VAL A 299 -3.18 9.24 4.41
N VAL A 300 -2.43 8.60 3.51
CA VAL A 300 -2.42 7.13 3.35
C VAL A 300 -0.98 6.63 3.38
N GLU A 301 -0.81 5.38 3.78
CA GLU A 301 0.46 4.67 3.56
C GLU A 301 0.54 4.14 2.12
N PRO A 302 1.74 3.80 1.59
CA PRO A 302 1.87 3.31 0.21
C PRO A 302 1.00 2.09 -0.10
N ALA A 303 0.90 1.14 0.83
CA ALA A 303 0.00 -0.01 0.71
C ALA A 303 -1.48 0.41 0.60
N GLY A 304 -1.89 1.46 1.33
CA GLY A 304 -3.24 2.03 1.26
C GLY A 304 -3.53 2.74 -0.06
N ALA A 305 -2.50 3.27 -0.73
CA ALA A 305 -2.61 3.95 -2.02
C ALA A 305 -2.57 3.01 -3.24
N ALA A 306 -2.31 1.71 -3.06
CA ALA A 306 -2.10 0.76 -4.17
C ALA A 306 -3.28 0.69 -5.15
N GLY A 307 -4.52 0.76 -4.65
CA GLY A 307 -5.71 0.79 -5.51
C GLY A 307 -5.80 2.06 -6.38
N VAL A 308 -5.37 3.21 -5.85
CA VAL A 308 -5.28 4.46 -6.62
C VAL A 308 -4.16 4.36 -7.64
N ALA A 309 -3.02 3.78 -7.28
CA ALA A 309 -1.92 3.50 -8.22
C ALA A 309 -2.38 2.65 -9.39
N ALA A 310 -3.19 1.61 -9.15
CA ALA A 310 -3.75 0.76 -10.20
C ALA A 310 -4.65 1.54 -11.19
N LEU A 311 -5.47 2.47 -10.69
CA LEU A 311 -6.27 3.34 -11.56
C LEU A 311 -5.41 4.25 -12.43
N LEU A 312 -4.33 4.80 -11.90
CA LEU A 312 -3.42 5.69 -12.63
C LEU A 312 -2.61 4.93 -13.70
N GLU A 313 -2.21 3.70 -13.39
CA GLU A 313 -1.42 2.87 -14.30
C GLU A 313 -2.29 2.23 -15.40
N HIS A 314 -3.54 1.84 -15.05
CA HIS A 314 -4.45 1.12 -15.93
C HIS A 314 -5.84 1.79 -16.02
N PRO A 315 -5.95 3.05 -16.47
CA PRO A 315 -7.19 3.84 -16.38
C PRO A 315 -8.39 3.25 -17.12
N ARG A 316 -8.17 2.38 -18.09
CA ARG A 316 -9.22 1.73 -18.90
C ARG A 316 -9.54 0.29 -18.48
N ALA A 317 -8.88 -0.21 -17.43
CA ALA A 317 -9.00 -1.61 -17.03
C ALA A 317 -10.21 -1.90 -16.12
N PHE A 318 -10.89 -0.86 -15.61
CA PHE A 318 -11.92 -1.00 -14.59
C PHE A 318 -13.24 -0.36 -15.02
N THR A 319 -14.36 -0.98 -14.66
CA THR A 319 -15.71 -0.52 -15.02
C THR A 319 -16.29 0.35 -13.91
N PRO A 320 -16.56 1.64 -14.16
CA PRO A 320 -17.20 2.49 -13.17
C PRO A 320 -18.72 2.17 -13.02
N PRO A 321 -19.33 2.52 -11.87
CA PRO A 321 -18.77 3.14 -10.67
C PRO A 321 -17.76 2.27 -9.94
N ILE A 322 -16.64 2.87 -9.50
CA ILE A 322 -15.53 2.17 -8.83
C ILE A 322 -15.43 2.61 -7.38
N VAL A 323 -15.24 1.69 -6.46
CA VAL A 323 -14.80 1.97 -5.09
C VAL A 323 -13.38 1.46 -4.89
N VAL A 324 -12.48 2.35 -4.47
CA VAL A 324 -11.10 2.03 -4.13
C VAL A 324 -10.94 2.03 -2.61
N VAL A 325 -10.40 0.95 -2.05
CA VAL A 325 -10.14 0.86 -0.62
C VAL A 325 -8.79 1.50 -0.28
N LEU A 326 -8.81 2.59 0.50
CA LEU A 326 -7.63 3.17 1.14
C LEU A 326 -7.40 2.43 2.46
N SER A 327 -6.64 1.34 2.44
CA SER A 327 -6.62 0.32 3.49
C SER A 327 -5.97 0.74 4.81
N GLY A 328 -5.11 1.78 4.79
CA GLY A 328 -4.44 2.30 5.97
C GLY A 328 -3.71 3.62 5.74
N GLY A 329 -3.43 4.34 6.84
CA GLY A 329 -2.78 5.65 6.84
C GLY A 329 -1.59 5.76 7.80
N ASN A 330 -1.13 4.66 8.41
CA ASN A 330 -0.04 4.66 9.41
C ASN A 330 1.35 4.77 8.77
N ILE A 331 1.56 5.85 8.04
CA ILE A 331 2.85 6.15 7.40
C ILE A 331 3.79 6.86 8.38
N ASP A 332 5.06 6.46 8.36
CA ASP A 332 6.12 7.20 9.06
C ASP A 332 6.34 8.57 8.42
N PRO A 333 6.36 9.68 9.18
CA PRO A 333 6.54 11.03 8.64
C PRO A 333 7.86 11.21 7.85
N LEU A 334 8.94 10.55 8.26
CA LEU A 334 10.21 10.60 7.52
C LEU A 334 10.09 9.87 6.18
N LEU A 335 9.43 8.71 6.18
CA LEU A 335 9.13 7.98 4.94
C LEU A 335 8.21 8.82 4.04
N LEU A 336 7.15 9.43 4.60
CA LEU A 336 6.25 10.31 3.85
C LEU A 336 7.03 11.46 3.18
N SER A 337 7.94 12.11 3.91
CA SER A 337 8.80 13.18 3.36
C SER A 337 9.63 12.69 2.18
N LYS A 338 10.24 11.50 2.26
CA LYS A 338 11.00 10.90 1.15
C LYS A 338 10.12 10.60 -0.06
N LEU A 339 8.94 10.02 0.18
CA LEU A 339 7.98 9.67 -0.88
C LEU A 339 7.40 10.91 -1.57
N LEU A 340 7.13 11.98 -0.82
CA LEU A 340 6.70 13.25 -1.40
C LEU A 340 7.76 13.83 -2.33
N ARG A 341 9.02 13.85 -1.92
CA ARG A 341 10.13 14.31 -2.78
C ARG A 341 10.22 13.45 -4.05
N HIS A 342 10.13 12.14 -3.92
CA HIS A 342 10.15 11.22 -5.07
C HIS A 342 8.95 11.44 -6.01
N GLY A 343 7.73 11.54 -5.47
CA GLY A 343 6.52 11.80 -6.25
C GLY A 343 6.53 13.18 -6.94
N LEU A 344 7.07 14.21 -6.28
CA LEU A 344 7.25 15.54 -6.86
C LEU A 344 8.31 15.52 -7.98
N GLY A 345 9.35 14.70 -7.85
CA GLY A 345 10.35 14.46 -8.90
C GLY A 345 9.70 13.82 -10.13
N ALA A 346 8.96 12.73 -9.96
CA ALA A 346 8.23 12.06 -11.03
C ALA A 346 7.17 12.97 -11.70
N ALA A 347 6.59 13.92 -10.95
CA ALA A 347 5.68 14.93 -11.48
C ALA A 347 6.37 16.13 -12.15
N GLY A 348 7.71 16.13 -12.22
CA GLY A 348 8.49 17.24 -12.76
C GLY A 348 8.36 18.54 -11.97
N ARG A 349 8.03 18.47 -10.69
CA ARG A 349 7.94 19.61 -9.77
C ARG A 349 9.17 19.77 -8.89
N TYR A 350 10.04 18.77 -8.90
CA TYR A 350 11.25 18.69 -8.12
C TYR A 350 12.39 18.21 -9.01
N LEU A 351 13.28 19.13 -9.38
CA LEU A 351 14.39 18.86 -10.28
C LEU A 351 15.69 18.79 -9.46
N ALA A 352 16.34 17.63 -9.47
CA ALA A 352 17.65 17.42 -8.86
C ALA A 352 18.68 17.11 -9.95
N PHE A 353 19.78 17.83 -9.96
CA PHE A 353 20.87 17.59 -10.91
C PHE A 353 22.21 17.96 -10.31
N ARG A 354 23.28 17.43 -10.90
CA ARG A 354 24.66 17.79 -10.63
C ARG A 354 25.23 18.51 -11.85
N CYS A 355 26.04 19.53 -11.63
CA CYS A 355 26.82 20.15 -12.70
C CYS A 355 28.24 20.48 -12.26
N ARG A 356 29.16 20.46 -13.22
CA ARG A 356 30.54 20.88 -12.97
C ARG A 356 30.71 22.33 -13.37
N LEU A 357 31.33 23.09 -12.49
CA LEU A 357 31.64 24.49 -12.70
C LEU A 357 33.14 24.73 -12.52
N PRO A 358 33.75 25.74 -13.20
CA PRO A 358 35.07 26.23 -12.84
C PRO A 358 35.10 26.70 -11.39
N ASP A 359 36.11 26.30 -10.60
CA ASP A 359 36.26 26.79 -9.21
C ASP A 359 36.83 28.20 -9.19
N ARG A 360 35.99 29.14 -9.59
CA ARG A 360 36.32 30.59 -9.66
C ARG A 360 35.20 31.40 -9.04
N PRO A 361 35.54 32.58 -8.46
CA PRO A 361 34.54 33.52 -7.97
C PRO A 361 33.52 33.87 -9.06
N GLY A 362 32.22 33.82 -8.71
CA GLY A 362 31.12 34.12 -9.62
C GLY A 362 30.53 32.93 -10.38
N SER A 363 31.21 31.79 -10.52
CA SER A 363 30.70 30.63 -11.27
C SER A 363 29.37 30.10 -10.70
N LEU A 364 29.29 29.90 -9.39
CA LEU A 364 28.06 29.50 -8.71
C LEU A 364 26.98 30.60 -8.78
N ALA A 365 27.36 31.86 -8.60
CA ALA A 365 26.40 32.96 -8.69
C ALA A 365 25.77 33.06 -10.08
N LYS A 366 26.54 32.81 -11.15
CA LYS A 366 26.03 32.76 -12.52
C LYS A 366 25.00 31.63 -12.67
N LEU A 367 25.31 30.42 -12.25
CA LEU A 367 24.37 29.28 -12.30
C LEU A 367 23.05 29.60 -11.59
N LEU A 368 23.14 30.19 -10.37
CA LEU A 368 21.93 30.53 -9.61
C LEU A 368 21.13 31.66 -10.29
N GLY A 369 21.81 32.63 -10.93
CA GLY A 369 21.17 33.66 -11.75
C GLY A 369 20.45 33.09 -12.94
N ASP A 370 21.10 32.19 -13.69
CA ASP A 370 20.49 31.53 -14.86
C ASP A 370 19.24 30.70 -14.46
N LEU A 371 19.27 30.04 -13.28
CA LEU A 371 18.10 29.35 -12.74
C LEU A 371 16.96 30.29 -12.33
N ALA A 372 17.30 31.42 -11.74
CA ALA A 372 16.32 32.43 -11.34
C ALA A 372 15.63 33.06 -12.58
N ASP A 373 16.39 33.37 -13.63
CA ASP A 373 15.87 33.91 -14.90
C ASP A 373 14.92 32.93 -15.59
N LEU A 374 15.17 31.61 -15.42
CA LEU A 374 14.27 30.55 -15.89
C LEU A 374 13.05 30.32 -14.96
N GLY A 375 12.96 31.01 -13.84
CA GLY A 375 11.87 30.89 -12.87
C GLY A 375 11.89 29.59 -12.07
N ALA A 376 13.04 28.95 -11.95
CA ALA A 376 13.25 27.81 -11.07
C ALA A 376 13.62 28.27 -9.65
N ASN A 377 12.85 27.86 -8.65
CA ASN A 377 13.13 28.22 -7.25
C ASN A 377 14.12 27.22 -6.64
N VAL A 378 15.32 27.68 -6.32
CA VAL A 378 16.39 26.83 -5.76
C VAL A 378 16.08 26.52 -4.30
N LEU A 379 15.98 25.23 -3.97
CA LEU A 379 15.68 24.71 -2.64
C LEU A 379 16.94 24.32 -1.87
N GLU A 380 17.92 23.73 -2.57
CA GLU A 380 19.15 23.25 -1.96
C GLU A 380 20.31 23.37 -2.93
N VAL A 381 21.49 23.74 -2.42
CA VAL A 381 22.75 23.79 -3.18
C VAL A 381 23.84 23.12 -2.36
N GLY A 382 24.38 22.03 -2.89
CA GLY A 382 25.61 21.40 -2.40
C GLY A 382 26.80 21.85 -3.24
N HIS A 383 27.94 22.17 -2.61
CA HIS A 383 29.15 22.64 -3.28
C HIS A 383 30.32 21.76 -2.86
N GLU A 384 30.70 20.81 -3.71
CA GLU A 384 31.65 19.73 -3.40
C GLU A 384 32.95 19.89 -4.21
N ARG A 385 34.08 20.03 -3.51
CA ARG A 385 35.42 20.17 -4.10
C ARG A 385 36.25 18.87 -4.09
N LEU A 386 35.84 17.89 -3.31
CA LEU A 386 36.62 16.66 -3.08
C LEU A 386 35.89 15.43 -3.63
N VAL A 387 35.41 15.51 -4.86
CA VAL A 387 34.77 14.39 -5.55
C VAL A 387 35.79 13.65 -6.42
N PRO A 388 35.89 12.31 -6.37
CA PRO A 388 36.73 11.56 -7.29
C PRO A 388 36.38 11.88 -8.76
N ARG A 389 37.43 12.10 -9.61
CA ARG A 389 37.33 12.46 -11.03
C ARG A 389 36.99 13.92 -11.35
N LEU A 390 37.01 14.84 -10.38
CA LEU A 390 37.00 16.28 -10.67
C LEU A 390 38.40 16.72 -11.12
N HIS A 391 38.44 17.65 -12.09
CA HIS A 391 39.66 18.38 -12.41
C HIS A 391 40.02 19.35 -11.28
N VAL A 392 41.30 19.66 -11.07
CA VAL A 392 41.76 20.51 -9.94
C VAL A 392 41.12 21.90 -9.95
N GLU A 393 40.74 22.40 -11.12
CA GLU A 393 40.11 23.72 -11.28
C GLU A 393 38.59 23.66 -11.40
N GLU A 394 37.97 22.51 -11.06
CA GLU A 394 36.52 22.30 -11.12
C GLU A 394 35.94 21.98 -9.76
N VAL A 395 34.66 22.28 -9.62
CA VAL A 395 33.83 21.97 -8.48
C VAL A 395 32.55 21.31 -8.96
N GLU A 396 32.06 20.31 -8.24
CA GLU A 396 30.74 19.74 -8.47
C GLU A 396 29.71 20.48 -7.62
N VAL A 397 28.64 20.94 -8.28
CA VAL A 397 27.51 21.59 -7.61
C VAL A 397 26.30 20.69 -7.76
N VAL A 398 25.70 20.31 -6.64
CA VAL A 398 24.42 19.60 -6.57
C VAL A 398 23.34 20.66 -6.36
N VAL A 399 22.35 20.69 -7.25
CA VAL A 399 21.24 21.64 -7.17
C VAL A 399 19.94 20.87 -7.07
N VAL A 400 19.11 21.31 -6.14
CA VAL A 400 17.71 20.91 -6.05
C VAL A 400 16.85 22.15 -6.25
N ALA A 401 15.95 22.11 -7.23
CA ALA A 401 15.09 23.23 -7.57
C ALA A 401 13.62 22.81 -7.74
N GLU A 402 12.72 23.69 -7.35
CA GLU A 402 11.30 23.55 -7.65
C GLU A 402 11.02 24.06 -9.06
N THR A 403 10.22 23.31 -9.81
CA THR A 403 9.78 23.62 -11.16
C THR A 403 8.26 23.51 -11.28
N ARG A 404 7.69 23.99 -12.38
CA ARG A 404 6.24 24.07 -12.60
C ARG A 404 5.64 22.85 -13.32
N GLY A 405 6.42 21.78 -13.45
CA GLY A 405 6.00 20.55 -14.11
C GLY A 405 6.98 20.11 -15.21
N PRO A 406 6.71 18.98 -15.91
CA PRO A 406 7.64 18.36 -16.85
C PRO A 406 8.15 19.30 -17.96
N ALA A 407 7.25 20.06 -18.57
CA ALA A 407 7.63 21.01 -19.61
C ALA A 407 8.62 22.08 -19.13
N HIS A 408 8.42 22.59 -17.93
CA HIS A 408 9.34 23.56 -17.31
C HIS A 408 10.68 22.92 -16.91
N CYS A 409 10.65 21.65 -16.46
CA CYS A 409 11.88 20.88 -16.26
C CYS A 409 12.71 20.78 -17.54
N GLU A 410 12.08 20.43 -18.65
CA GLU A 410 12.76 20.31 -19.96
C GLU A 410 13.30 21.65 -20.43
N GLU A 411 12.55 22.76 -20.26
CA GLU A 411 12.98 24.11 -20.56
C GLU A 411 14.25 24.49 -19.76
N VAL A 412 14.22 24.28 -18.44
CA VAL A 412 15.36 24.58 -17.55
C VAL A 412 16.58 23.74 -17.96
N LEU A 413 16.43 22.44 -18.14
CA LEU A 413 17.53 21.56 -18.53
C LEU A 413 18.09 21.89 -19.92
N GLY A 414 17.21 22.22 -20.86
CA GLY A 414 17.60 22.63 -22.21
C GLY A 414 18.39 23.94 -22.21
N ALA A 415 17.92 24.95 -21.48
CA ALA A 415 18.60 26.25 -21.36
C ALA A 415 19.97 26.14 -20.65
N LEU A 416 20.06 25.35 -19.57
CA LEU A 416 21.34 25.12 -18.89
C LEU A 416 22.35 24.42 -19.82
N ARG A 417 21.94 23.40 -20.58
CA ARG A 417 22.82 22.72 -21.55
C ARG A 417 23.26 23.68 -22.66
N ALA A 418 22.35 24.50 -23.17
CA ALA A 418 22.67 25.54 -24.15
C ALA A 418 23.63 26.61 -23.60
N GLY A 419 23.53 26.91 -22.29
CA GLY A 419 24.46 27.78 -21.54
C GLY A 419 25.84 27.16 -21.27
N GLY A 420 26.09 25.91 -21.72
CA GLY A 420 27.37 25.23 -21.61
C GLY A 420 27.56 24.43 -20.29
N TYR A 421 26.49 24.24 -19.51
CA TYR A 421 26.57 23.43 -18.30
C TYR A 421 26.54 21.94 -18.61
N SER A 422 27.52 21.19 -18.06
CA SER A 422 27.52 19.72 -18.13
C SER A 422 26.70 19.16 -16.99
N LEU A 423 25.49 18.66 -17.31
CA LEU A 423 24.53 18.14 -16.34
C LEU A 423 24.63 16.63 -16.19
N ALA A 424 24.59 16.15 -14.93
CA ALA A 424 24.46 14.74 -14.57
C ALA A 424 23.26 14.58 -13.63
N PHE A 425 22.58 13.44 -13.70
CA PHE A 425 21.47 13.07 -12.84
C PHE A 425 21.89 11.95 -11.89
N SER A 426 21.46 12.00 -10.66
CA SER A 426 21.72 10.97 -9.65
C SER A 426 20.71 9.84 -9.73
#